data_0f531b121329aeca31ab4f38332f5248
#
_entry.id   0f531b121329aeca31ab4f38332f5248
#
_cell.length_a   1.000
_cell.length_b   1.000
_cell.length_c   1.000
_cell.angle_alpha   90.00
_cell.angle_beta   90.00
_cell.angle_gamma   90.00
#
_symmetry.space_group_name_H-M   'P 1'
#
loop_
_entity.id
_entity.type
_entity.pdbx_description
1 polymer ?
#
loop_
_entity_poly.entity_id
_entity_poly.type
_entity_poly.pdbx_seq_one_letter_code
_entity_poly.pdbx_strand_id
1 'polypeptide(L)'
;MFKKIIAALLAAAMLCSLLVITGCDTEKEAKPVILVVSFGTSYNQSREKTIGAVEKAIEKKFTEFEVRRAFTSQIIIDKLKERDGLKIDNIEEALDKLVADGVKTLVVQPTHVMSGYEYDDVVAAVKNYEDKFDNLAIGAPLLTSDDDYATLANALVTETSEFNKDGTAIVFMGHGTEHEANATYTKFQDSFKAIAADNYYIGTVEATPSLEDVIKSLKEGKYKKVVLQPLMVVAGDHANNDMAGDEDDSWKSILTKEGFEVECVLKGMGELDSVQQMYVSHVQNAINDAAITFGK
;
A
#
# COMPACT_ATOMS: atom_id res chain seq x y z
N MET A 1 79.37 26.27 -1.21
CA MET A 1 78.38 25.20 -1.61
C MET A 1 77.20 25.03 -0.65
N PHE A 2 77.40 25.15 0.64
CA PHE A 2 76.33 24.97 1.64
C PHE A 2 75.18 25.99 1.60
N LYS A 3 75.43 27.26 1.22
CA LYS A 3 74.37 28.30 1.16
C LYS A 3 73.37 28.13 0.00
N LYS A 4 73.74 27.42 -1.06
CA LYS A 4 72.83 27.17 -2.19
C LYS A 4 71.92 25.96 -1.96
N ILE A 5 72.25 24.99 -1.09
CA ILE A 5 71.49 23.80 -0.73
C ILE A 5 70.39 24.19 0.26
N ILE A 6 70.58 25.11 1.16
CA ILE A 6 69.58 25.59 2.12
C ILE A 6 68.46 26.37 1.43
N ALA A 7 68.81 27.16 0.40
CA ALA A 7 67.81 27.92 -0.37
C ALA A 7 66.91 27.01 -1.22
N ALA A 8 67.39 25.84 -1.72
CA ALA A 8 66.64 24.89 -2.48
C ALA A 8 65.67 24.03 -1.60
N LEU A 9 66.10 23.80 -0.35
CA LEU A 9 65.25 23.05 0.63
C LEU A 9 64.11 23.92 1.21
N LEU A 10 64.32 25.21 1.36
CA LEU A 10 63.27 26.16 1.78
C LEU A 10 62.26 26.46 0.67
N ALA A 11 62.66 26.45 -0.60
CA ALA A 11 61.75 26.60 -1.73
C ALA A 11 60.89 25.36 -1.95
N ALA A 12 61.43 24.15 -1.67
CA ALA A 12 60.65 22.88 -1.73
C ALA A 12 59.65 22.76 -0.57
N ALA A 13 59.95 23.29 0.61
CA ALA A 13 59.04 23.31 1.76
C ALA A 13 57.89 24.30 1.62
N MET A 14 58.04 25.39 0.85
CA MET A 14 56.95 26.35 0.55
C MET A 14 56.04 25.94 -0.61
N LEU A 15 56.44 24.99 -1.45
CA LEU A 15 55.56 24.47 -2.52
C LEU A 15 54.68 23.28 -2.09
N CYS A 16 54.95 22.67 -0.94
CA CYS A 16 54.12 21.57 -0.39
C CYS A 16 52.98 22.04 0.51
N SER A 17 52.87 23.35 0.81
CA SER A 17 51.82 23.86 1.71
C SER A 17 50.62 24.52 1.00
N LEU A 18 50.49 24.38 -0.34
CA LEU A 18 49.38 24.97 -1.11
C LEU A 18 48.57 23.93 -1.91
N LEU A 19 48.60 22.69 -1.51
CA LEU A 19 47.64 21.68 -1.99
C LEU A 19 46.83 21.12 -0.80
N VAL A 20 46.27 22.03 0.00
CA VAL A 20 44.99 21.73 0.61
C VAL A 20 43.97 21.85 -0.51
N ILE A 21 43.86 20.80 -1.29
CA ILE A 21 42.65 20.57 -2.04
C ILE A 21 41.56 20.43 -0.98
N THR A 22 40.87 21.54 -0.70
CA THR A 22 39.51 21.46 -0.19
C THR A 22 38.74 20.73 -1.28
N GLY A 23 38.79 19.39 -1.25
CA GLY A 23 37.77 18.58 -1.83
C GLY A 23 36.52 19.03 -1.10
N CYS A 24 35.80 19.96 -1.69
CA CYS A 24 34.41 20.12 -1.44
C CYS A 24 33.81 18.81 -1.99
N ASP A 25 33.82 17.75 -1.16
CA ASP A 25 32.83 16.68 -1.32
C ASP A 25 31.51 17.42 -1.19
N THR A 26 30.94 17.79 -2.31
CA THR A 26 29.52 18.08 -2.37
C THR A 26 28.91 16.77 -1.93
N GLU A 27 28.57 16.64 -0.64
CA GLU A 27 27.70 15.57 -0.16
C GLU A 27 26.54 15.58 -1.13
N LYS A 28 26.43 14.51 -1.91
CA LYS A 28 25.37 14.37 -2.88
C LYS A 28 24.10 14.29 -2.06
N GLU A 29 23.31 15.36 -2.11
CA GLU A 29 22.06 15.43 -1.37
C GLU A 29 21.24 14.14 -1.61
N ALA A 30 20.77 13.53 -0.52
CA ALA A 30 19.99 12.30 -0.63
C ALA A 30 18.74 12.57 -1.50
N LYS A 31 18.42 11.63 -2.37
CA LYS A 31 17.18 11.75 -3.18
C LYS A 31 15.96 11.85 -2.27
N PRO A 32 14.94 12.60 -2.69
CA PRO A 32 13.63 12.53 -2.04
C PRO A 32 13.09 11.09 -2.09
N VAL A 33 12.34 10.69 -1.08
CA VAL A 33 11.86 9.31 -0.94
C VAL A 33 10.33 9.28 -0.88
N ILE A 34 9.74 8.30 -1.57
CA ILE A 34 8.38 7.85 -1.30
C ILE A 34 8.49 6.53 -0.53
N LEU A 35 8.04 6.53 0.73
CA LEU A 35 7.95 5.33 1.55
C LEU A 35 6.55 4.73 1.39
N VAL A 36 6.45 3.60 0.69
CA VAL A 36 5.20 2.85 0.56
C VAL A 36 5.04 1.95 1.79
N VAL A 37 3.98 2.19 2.57
CA VAL A 37 3.71 1.48 3.82
C VAL A 37 2.50 0.58 3.64
N SER A 38 2.69 -0.73 3.75
CA SER A 38 1.65 -1.74 3.59
C SER A 38 1.52 -2.58 4.87
N PHE A 39 0.34 -3.17 5.12
CA PHE A 39 0.22 -4.21 6.14
C PHE A 39 1.22 -5.34 5.88
N GLY A 40 1.34 -5.71 4.63
CA GLY A 40 2.19 -6.79 4.18
C GLY A 40 1.41 -8.09 3.92
N THR A 41 2.10 -9.05 3.30
CA THR A 41 1.61 -10.42 3.16
C THR A 41 2.77 -11.39 3.06
N SER A 42 2.62 -12.56 3.66
CA SER A 42 3.60 -13.65 3.58
C SER A 42 3.45 -14.50 2.30
N TYR A 43 2.41 -14.27 1.50
CA TYR A 43 2.18 -14.94 0.22
C TYR A 43 3.02 -14.25 -0.86
N ASN A 44 4.15 -14.87 -1.25
CA ASN A 44 5.16 -14.25 -2.11
C ASN A 44 4.60 -13.78 -3.46
N GLN A 45 3.77 -14.62 -4.10
CA GLN A 45 3.19 -14.27 -5.39
C GLN A 45 2.17 -13.12 -5.26
N SER A 46 1.32 -13.15 -4.24
CA SER A 46 0.38 -12.05 -3.97
C SER A 46 1.13 -10.76 -3.67
N ARG A 47 2.18 -10.80 -2.80
CA ARG A 47 2.99 -9.62 -2.48
C ARG A 47 3.59 -8.97 -3.72
N GLU A 48 4.14 -9.76 -4.65
CA GLU A 48 4.75 -9.23 -5.87
C GLU A 48 3.73 -8.62 -6.81
N LYS A 49 2.58 -9.30 -7.00
CA LYS A 49 1.53 -8.88 -7.93
C LYS A 49 0.68 -7.70 -7.42
N THR A 50 0.68 -7.45 -6.12
CA THR A 50 -0.13 -6.40 -5.48
C THR A 50 0.75 -5.27 -4.97
N ILE A 51 1.35 -5.40 -3.79
CA ILE A 51 2.22 -4.38 -3.18
C ILE A 51 3.34 -3.98 -4.14
N GLY A 52 4.04 -4.97 -4.70
CA GLY A 52 5.11 -4.73 -5.65
C GLY A 52 4.64 -4.04 -6.95
N ALA A 53 3.41 -4.28 -7.39
CA ALA A 53 2.84 -3.60 -8.55
C ALA A 53 2.49 -2.14 -8.25
N VAL A 54 1.91 -1.86 -7.07
CA VAL A 54 1.66 -0.48 -6.59
C VAL A 54 2.98 0.30 -6.50
N GLU A 55 4.01 -0.28 -5.89
CA GLU A 55 5.33 0.35 -5.77
C GLU A 55 5.95 0.65 -7.14
N LYS A 56 5.91 -0.30 -8.07
CA LYS A 56 6.39 -0.11 -9.45
C LYS A 56 5.62 0.98 -10.20
N ALA A 57 4.31 1.09 -9.98
CA ALA A 57 3.50 2.15 -10.59
C ALA A 57 3.89 3.53 -10.06
N ILE A 58 4.14 3.65 -8.75
CA ILE A 58 4.64 4.86 -8.10
C ILE A 58 6.05 5.19 -8.61
N GLU A 59 6.98 4.23 -8.62
CA GLU A 59 8.35 4.41 -9.12
C GLU A 59 8.39 4.88 -10.58
N LYS A 60 7.53 4.30 -11.42
CA LYS A 60 7.42 4.68 -12.83
C LYS A 60 6.92 6.11 -13.01
N LYS A 61 6.04 6.60 -12.13
CA LYS A 61 5.48 7.95 -12.21
C LYS A 61 6.40 9.01 -11.62
N PHE A 62 7.06 8.70 -10.50
CA PHE A 62 7.86 9.66 -9.72
C PHE A 62 9.35 9.33 -9.81
N THR A 63 9.93 9.50 -10.98
CA THR A 63 11.33 9.10 -11.30
C THR A 63 12.39 9.88 -10.54
N GLU A 64 12.05 11.06 -10.02
CA GLU A 64 12.88 11.90 -9.17
C GLU A 64 12.99 11.37 -7.74
N PHE A 65 12.04 10.57 -7.29
CA PHE A 65 12.05 9.93 -5.98
C PHE A 65 12.72 8.56 -6.00
N GLU A 66 13.28 8.16 -4.87
CA GLU A 66 13.54 6.76 -4.55
C GLU A 66 12.30 6.17 -3.89
N VAL A 67 11.85 4.99 -4.32
CA VAL A 67 10.72 4.31 -3.68
C VAL A 67 11.25 3.26 -2.71
N ARG A 68 10.84 3.35 -1.44
CA ARG A 68 11.19 2.40 -0.39
C ARG A 68 9.93 1.76 0.19
N ARG A 69 10.09 0.61 0.82
CA ARG A 69 9.02 -0.22 1.40
C ARG A 69 9.15 -0.30 2.91
N ALA A 70 7.99 -0.27 3.61
CA ALA A 70 7.87 -0.73 4.99
C ALA A 70 6.58 -1.54 5.17
N PHE A 71 6.55 -2.42 6.18
CA PHE A 71 5.34 -3.13 6.58
C PHE A 71 4.93 -2.74 8.00
N THR A 72 3.61 -2.80 8.28
CA THR A 72 3.09 -2.55 9.62
C THR A 72 2.98 -3.85 10.44
N SER A 73 2.76 -5.00 9.80
CA SER A 73 2.59 -6.27 10.49
C SER A 73 3.93 -6.92 10.85
N GLN A 74 4.32 -6.86 12.12
CA GLN A 74 5.54 -7.52 12.62
C GLN A 74 5.51 -9.03 12.41
N ILE A 75 4.35 -9.66 12.54
CA ILE A 75 4.17 -11.11 12.30
C ILE A 75 4.55 -11.47 10.85
N ILE A 76 4.15 -10.65 9.89
CA ILE A 76 4.49 -10.86 8.47
C ILE A 76 5.99 -10.63 8.24
N ILE A 77 6.56 -9.58 8.81
CA ILE A 77 8.00 -9.27 8.74
C ILE A 77 8.81 -10.45 9.25
N ASP A 78 8.50 -10.94 10.44
CA ASP A 78 9.21 -12.06 11.07
C ASP A 78 9.08 -13.35 10.26
N LYS A 79 7.88 -13.67 9.78
CA LYS A 79 7.62 -14.83 8.94
C LYS A 79 8.41 -14.80 7.62
N LEU A 80 8.51 -13.64 6.97
CA LEU A 80 9.28 -13.47 5.75
C LEU A 80 10.78 -13.56 6.00
N LYS A 81 11.26 -13.01 7.10
CA LYS A 81 12.66 -13.09 7.51
C LYS A 81 13.05 -14.54 7.82
N GLU A 82 12.23 -15.26 8.56
CA GLU A 82 12.50 -16.63 9.00
C GLU A 82 12.41 -17.63 7.85
N ARG A 83 11.35 -17.54 7.03
CA ARG A 83 11.08 -18.49 5.93
C ARG A 83 11.92 -18.21 4.69
N ASP A 84 12.05 -16.93 4.30
CA ASP A 84 12.61 -16.53 2.99
C ASP A 84 13.94 -15.78 3.12
N GLY A 85 14.41 -15.46 4.34
CA GLY A 85 15.58 -14.60 4.57
C GLY A 85 15.36 -13.15 4.13
N LEU A 86 14.12 -12.77 3.83
CA LEU A 86 13.75 -11.44 3.34
C LEU A 86 13.63 -10.47 4.51
N LYS A 87 14.45 -9.41 4.48
CA LYS A 87 14.41 -8.34 5.48
C LYS A 87 13.54 -7.21 4.95
N ILE A 88 12.46 -6.94 5.66
CA ILE A 88 11.58 -5.78 5.43
C ILE A 88 11.53 -5.01 6.74
N ASP A 89 11.69 -3.71 6.66
CA ASP A 89 11.62 -2.84 7.82
C ASP A 89 10.17 -2.63 8.26
N ASN A 90 9.96 -2.50 9.57
CA ASN A 90 8.74 -1.88 10.05
C ASN A 90 8.82 -0.36 9.84
N ILE A 91 7.75 0.36 10.19
CA ILE A 91 7.67 1.80 9.87
C ILE A 91 8.73 2.61 10.62
N GLU A 92 8.98 2.33 11.88
CA GLU A 92 9.97 3.03 12.70
C GLU A 92 11.39 2.75 12.19
N GLU A 93 11.72 1.49 11.91
CA GLU A 93 13.01 1.12 11.34
C GLU A 93 13.26 1.80 9.99
N ALA A 94 12.23 1.90 9.15
CA ALA A 94 12.32 2.57 7.86
C ALA A 94 12.54 4.08 8.03
N LEU A 95 11.80 4.74 8.93
CA LEU A 95 11.95 6.17 9.23
C LEU A 95 13.33 6.50 9.84
N ASP A 96 13.81 5.69 10.77
CA ASP A 96 15.16 5.85 11.36
C ASP A 96 16.25 5.76 10.29
N LYS A 97 16.13 4.81 9.36
CA LYS A 97 17.08 4.69 8.23
C LYS A 97 17.03 5.89 7.30
N LEU A 98 15.82 6.40 6.99
CA LEU A 98 15.69 7.59 6.16
C LEU A 98 16.34 8.81 6.78
N VAL A 99 16.21 9.00 8.09
CA VAL A 99 16.89 10.06 8.84
C VAL A 99 18.41 9.85 8.80
N ALA A 100 18.89 8.62 9.03
CA ALA A 100 20.31 8.30 9.01
C ALA A 100 20.94 8.49 7.62
N ASP A 101 20.17 8.22 6.54
CA ASP A 101 20.57 8.43 5.15
C ASP A 101 20.55 9.92 4.73
N GLY A 102 20.12 10.82 5.62
CA GLY A 102 20.06 12.25 5.36
C GLY A 102 18.95 12.70 4.40
N VAL A 103 17.91 11.89 4.25
CA VAL A 103 16.72 12.23 3.44
C VAL A 103 16.06 13.49 4.00
N LYS A 104 15.80 14.47 3.13
CA LYS A 104 15.19 15.76 3.50
C LYS A 104 13.71 15.85 3.11
N THR A 105 13.33 15.18 2.04
CA THR A 105 11.96 15.19 1.53
C THR A 105 11.40 13.75 1.55
N LEU A 106 10.35 13.56 2.30
CA LEU A 106 9.68 12.27 2.48
C LEU A 106 8.18 12.38 2.16
N VAL A 107 7.69 11.50 1.31
CA VAL A 107 6.27 11.24 1.13
C VAL A 107 5.97 9.83 1.62
N VAL A 108 5.08 9.67 2.56
CA VAL A 108 4.64 8.34 3.03
C VAL A 108 3.31 8.01 2.36
N GLN A 109 3.25 6.90 1.62
CA GLN A 109 2.03 6.41 0.99
C GLN A 109 1.57 5.11 1.65
N PRO A 110 0.59 5.16 2.55
CA PRO A 110 -0.06 3.96 3.07
C PRO A 110 -0.88 3.26 1.97
N THR A 111 -0.80 1.92 1.88
CA THR A 111 -1.63 1.15 0.96
C THR A 111 -2.88 0.55 1.64
N HIS A 112 -3.31 1.15 2.72
CA HIS A 112 -4.54 0.77 3.42
C HIS A 112 -5.77 1.13 2.58
N VAL A 113 -6.87 0.38 2.78
CA VAL A 113 -8.11 0.62 2.03
C VAL A 113 -8.87 1.83 2.58
N MET A 114 -8.80 2.06 3.89
CA MET A 114 -9.56 3.09 4.61
C MET A 114 -8.74 3.69 5.76
N SER A 115 -9.22 4.81 6.33
CA SER A 115 -8.65 5.46 7.53
C SER A 115 -9.08 4.72 8.81
N GLY A 116 -8.66 3.46 8.97
CA GLY A 116 -8.86 2.66 10.17
C GLY A 116 -7.66 2.70 11.11
N TYR A 117 -7.68 1.87 12.18
CA TYR A 117 -6.62 1.83 13.20
C TYR A 117 -5.21 1.74 12.63
N GLU A 118 -4.99 0.87 11.64
CA GLU A 118 -3.64 0.71 11.05
C GLU A 118 -3.17 1.94 10.28
N TYR A 119 -4.07 2.64 9.60
CA TYR A 119 -3.74 3.92 8.96
C TYR A 119 -3.42 4.99 10.00
N ASP A 120 -4.21 5.06 11.08
CA ASP A 120 -3.98 6.00 12.17
C ASP A 120 -2.64 5.75 12.87
N ASP A 121 -2.26 4.49 13.07
CA ASP A 121 -0.96 4.11 13.63
C ASP A 121 0.19 4.56 12.70
N VAL A 122 0.04 4.41 11.38
CA VAL A 122 1.02 4.92 10.41
C VAL A 122 1.15 6.44 10.53
N VAL A 123 0.03 7.15 10.58
CA VAL A 123 0.02 8.63 10.72
C VAL A 123 0.67 9.05 12.03
N ALA A 124 0.37 8.35 13.13
CA ALA A 124 0.94 8.63 14.44
C ALA A 124 2.46 8.37 14.46
N ALA A 125 2.92 7.26 13.89
CA ALA A 125 4.35 6.97 13.77
C ALA A 125 5.08 8.04 12.96
N VAL A 126 4.56 8.42 11.79
CA VAL A 126 5.16 9.44 10.93
C VAL A 126 5.23 10.82 11.60
N LYS A 127 4.20 11.21 12.35
CA LYS A 127 4.18 12.48 13.10
C LYS A 127 5.32 12.60 14.11
N ASN A 128 5.79 11.50 14.69
CA ASN A 128 6.93 11.52 15.62
C ASN A 128 8.26 11.91 14.94
N TYR A 129 8.29 11.93 13.61
CA TYR A 129 9.46 12.31 12.80
C TYR A 129 9.28 13.64 12.04
N GLU A 130 8.21 14.40 12.33
CA GLU A 130 7.89 15.63 11.59
C GLU A 130 9.04 16.65 11.61
N ASP A 131 9.79 16.73 12.69
CA ASP A 131 10.94 17.62 12.86
C ASP A 131 12.26 17.09 12.24
N LYS A 132 12.26 15.90 11.66
CA LYS A 132 13.43 15.25 11.05
C LYS A 132 13.56 15.49 9.54
N PHE A 133 12.47 15.89 8.89
CA PHE A 133 12.41 16.11 7.45
C PHE A 133 12.10 17.57 7.15
N ASP A 134 12.72 18.12 6.12
CA ASP A 134 12.44 19.49 5.67
C ASP A 134 11.05 19.57 4.99
N ASN A 135 10.67 18.49 4.32
CA ASN A 135 9.35 18.29 3.70
C ASN A 135 8.83 16.90 4.03
N LEU A 136 7.64 16.83 4.62
CA LEU A 136 6.96 15.59 4.97
C LEU A 136 5.51 15.65 4.51
N ALA A 137 5.06 14.62 3.79
CA ALA A 137 3.67 14.46 3.38
C ALA A 137 3.19 13.02 3.61
N ILE A 138 1.89 12.85 3.86
CA ILE A 138 1.26 11.55 4.04
C ILE A 138 0.12 11.45 3.02
N GLY A 139 0.16 10.41 2.19
CA GLY A 139 -0.89 10.10 1.22
C GLY A 139 -2.14 9.53 1.89
N ALA A 140 -3.27 9.75 1.26
CA ALA A 140 -4.55 9.20 1.69
C ALA A 140 -4.61 7.66 1.47
N PRO A 141 -5.44 6.92 2.24
CA PRO A 141 -5.75 5.53 1.95
C PRO A 141 -6.62 5.43 0.69
N LEU A 142 -6.86 4.22 0.18
CA LEU A 142 -7.51 3.99 -1.12
C LEU A 142 -8.89 4.67 -1.25
N LEU A 143 -9.72 4.59 -0.21
CA LEU A 143 -11.10 5.10 -0.19
C LEU A 143 -11.22 6.29 0.78
N THR A 144 -11.12 7.50 0.25
CA THR A 144 -11.20 8.74 1.01
C THR A 144 -12.26 9.68 0.44
N SER A 145 -12.22 9.95 -0.85
CA SER A 145 -13.15 10.84 -1.54
C SER A 145 -14.28 10.09 -2.24
N ASP A 146 -15.39 10.76 -2.56
CA ASP A 146 -16.49 10.16 -3.33
C ASP A 146 -16.02 9.68 -4.72
N ASP A 147 -15.05 10.37 -5.31
CA ASP A 147 -14.44 9.97 -6.58
C ASP A 147 -13.66 8.65 -6.46
N ASP A 148 -13.00 8.38 -5.32
CA ASP A 148 -12.33 7.12 -5.07
C ASP A 148 -13.32 5.96 -5.04
N TYR A 149 -14.44 6.14 -4.33
CA TYR A 149 -15.49 5.13 -4.26
C TYR A 149 -16.08 4.83 -5.64
N ALA A 150 -16.39 5.85 -6.42
CA ALA A 150 -16.92 5.70 -7.78
C ALA A 150 -15.89 5.02 -8.71
N THR A 151 -14.63 5.42 -8.63
CA THR A 151 -13.52 4.87 -9.42
C THR A 151 -13.31 3.39 -9.13
N LEU A 152 -13.24 3.03 -7.84
CA LEU A 152 -13.05 1.63 -7.45
C LEU A 152 -14.26 0.76 -7.82
N ALA A 153 -15.49 1.24 -7.63
CA ALA A 153 -16.69 0.49 -8.00
C ALA A 153 -16.71 0.18 -9.50
N ASN A 154 -16.44 1.16 -10.35
CA ASN A 154 -16.37 0.95 -11.80
C ASN A 154 -15.22 0.00 -12.21
N ALA A 155 -14.07 0.10 -11.54
CA ALA A 155 -12.95 -0.78 -11.78
C ALA A 155 -13.28 -2.24 -11.45
N LEU A 156 -13.90 -2.49 -10.30
CA LEU A 156 -14.27 -3.84 -9.87
C LEU A 156 -15.39 -4.44 -10.75
N VAL A 157 -16.38 -3.64 -11.16
CA VAL A 157 -17.41 -4.09 -12.11
C VAL A 157 -16.80 -4.46 -13.46
N THR A 158 -15.85 -3.68 -13.94
CA THR A 158 -15.13 -3.96 -15.19
C THR A 158 -14.32 -5.24 -15.08
N GLU A 159 -13.55 -5.39 -13.99
CA GLU A 159 -12.69 -6.55 -13.75
C GLU A 159 -13.46 -7.86 -13.63
N THR A 160 -14.64 -7.81 -13.01
CA THR A 160 -15.47 -9.01 -12.77
C THR A 160 -16.55 -9.23 -13.84
N SER A 161 -16.50 -8.48 -14.94
CA SER A 161 -17.51 -8.51 -16.00
C SER A 161 -17.71 -9.90 -16.63
N GLU A 162 -16.66 -10.72 -16.71
CA GLU A 162 -16.73 -12.09 -17.22
C GLU A 162 -17.60 -13.00 -16.35
N PHE A 163 -17.66 -12.73 -15.05
CA PHE A 163 -18.47 -13.46 -14.07
C PHE A 163 -19.90 -12.92 -13.96
N ASN A 164 -20.17 -11.71 -14.45
CA ASN A 164 -21.47 -11.06 -14.34
C ASN A 164 -22.47 -11.68 -15.33
N LYS A 165 -23.09 -12.79 -14.92
CA LYS A 165 -24.07 -13.58 -15.68
C LYS A 165 -25.40 -13.63 -14.96
N ASP A 166 -26.47 -13.93 -15.67
CA ASP A 166 -27.80 -14.11 -15.09
C ASP A 166 -27.77 -15.12 -13.95
N GLY A 167 -28.35 -14.75 -12.81
CA GLY A 167 -28.40 -15.58 -11.61
C GLY A 167 -27.09 -15.66 -10.84
N THR A 168 -26.06 -14.86 -11.20
CA THR A 168 -24.79 -14.79 -10.49
C THR A 168 -24.71 -13.49 -9.68
N ALA A 169 -24.28 -13.61 -8.42
CA ALA A 169 -23.89 -12.49 -7.58
C ALA A 169 -22.37 -12.44 -7.43
N ILE A 170 -21.82 -11.24 -7.42
CA ILE A 170 -20.41 -10.97 -7.11
C ILE A 170 -20.34 -10.48 -5.66
N VAL A 171 -19.56 -11.15 -4.85
CA VAL A 171 -19.45 -10.85 -3.42
C VAL A 171 -18.00 -10.52 -3.07
N PHE A 172 -17.79 -9.34 -2.55
CA PHE A 172 -16.50 -8.89 -2.06
C PHE A 172 -16.39 -9.09 -0.56
N MET A 173 -15.33 -9.77 -0.14
CA MET A 173 -15.01 -9.99 1.28
C MET A 173 -13.99 -8.96 1.76
N GLY A 174 -14.42 -8.03 2.61
CA GLY A 174 -13.56 -7.12 3.36
C GLY A 174 -13.11 -7.72 4.70
N HIS A 175 -12.10 -7.13 5.33
CA HIS A 175 -11.65 -7.55 6.66
C HIS A 175 -12.73 -7.22 7.72
N GLY A 176 -13.21 -5.99 7.70
CA GLY A 176 -14.03 -5.44 8.79
C GLY A 176 -13.17 -4.79 9.86
N THR A 177 -13.77 -3.94 10.68
CA THR A 177 -13.09 -3.30 11.80
C THR A 177 -14.10 -2.77 12.82
N GLU A 178 -13.71 -2.68 14.09
CA GLU A 178 -14.47 -1.99 15.12
C GLU A 178 -14.31 -0.45 15.05
N HIS A 179 -13.39 0.05 14.22
CA HIS A 179 -13.19 1.46 14.00
C HIS A 179 -14.39 2.07 13.25
N GLU A 180 -14.67 3.38 13.47
CA GLU A 180 -15.74 4.10 12.75
C GLU A 180 -15.59 4.04 11.22
N ALA A 181 -14.37 3.87 10.71
CA ALA A 181 -14.08 3.65 9.29
C ALA A 181 -14.78 2.41 8.71
N ASN A 182 -15.36 1.53 9.53
CA ASN A 182 -16.18 0.40 9.04
C ASN A 182 -17.36 0.87 8.18
N ALA A 183 -17.83 2.10 8.39
CA ALA A 183 -18.85 2.73 7.54
C ALA A 183 -18.45 2.80 6.05
N THR A 184 -17.16 2.70 5.72
CA THR A 184 -16.65 2.59 4.36
C THR A 184 -17.29 1.45 3.58
N TYR A 185 -17.53 0.30 4.19
CA TYR A 185 -18.15 -0.84 3.51
C TYR A 185 -19.59 -0.55 3.08
N THR A 186 -20.38 0.09 3.94
CA THR A 186 -21.75 0.50 3.59
C THR A 186 -21.74 1.57 2.50
N LYS A 187 -20.87 2.57 2.61
CA LYS A 187 -20.73 3.61 1.58
C LYS A 187 -20.29 3.01 0.24
N PHE A 188 -19.40 2.04 0.27
CA PHE A 188 -18.94 1.38 -0.95
C PHE A 188 -20.03 0.49 -1.57
N GLN A 189 -20.85 -0.18 -0.76
CA GLN A 189 -22.05 -0.90 -1.25
C GLN A 189 -23.02 0.06 -1.99
N ASP A 190 -23.19 1.28 -1.49
CA ASP A 190 -24.03 2.27 -2.14
C ASP A 190 -23.44 2.76 -3.47
N SER A 191 -22.12 2.73 -3.63
CA SER A 191 -21.46 3.05 -4.90
C SER A 191 -21.78 2.04 -6.00
N PHE A 192 -21.91 0.75 -5.69
CA PHE A 192 -22.39 -0.27 -6.64
C PHE A 192 -23.83 -0.01 -7.06
N LYS A 193 -24.71 0.35 -6.12
CA LYS A 193 -26.11 0.70 -6.43
C LYS A 193 -26.19 1.94 -7.33
N ALA A 194 -25.34 2.94 -7.09
CA ALA A 194 -25.31 4.17 -7.88
C ALA A 194 -24.99 3.96 -9.36
N ILE A 195 -24.29 2.86 -9.69
CA ILE A 195 -23.95 2.46 -11.06
C ILE A 195 -24.80 1.29 -11.58
N ALA A 196 -25.94 1.01 -10.91
CA ALA A 196 -26.87 -0.08 -11.24
C ALA A 196 -26.22 -1.48 -11.24
N ALA A 197 -25.22 -1.69 -10.40
CA ALA A 197 -24.59 -3.00 -10.18
C ALA A 197 -25.29 -3.71 -8.99
N ASP A 198 -26.55 -4.06 -9.17
CA ASP A 198 -27.43 -4.54 -8.10
C ASP A 198 -27.12 -5.97 -7.62
N ASN A 199 -26.30 -6.72 -8.37
CA ASN A 199 -25.86 -8.06 -8.02
C ASN A 199 -24.47 -8.09 -7.39
N TYR A 200 -23.94 -6.91 -6.95
CA TYR A 200 -22.67 -6.75 -6.25
C TYR A 200 -22.90 -6.53 -4.76
N TYR A 201 -22.24 -7.33 -3.94
CA TYR A 201 -22.42 -7.32 -2.49
C TYR A 201 -21.08 -7.21 -1.78
N ILE A 202 -21.09 -6.58 -0.62
CA ILE A 202 -19.95 -6.49 0.28
C ILE A 202 -20.32 -7.14 1.61
N GLY A 203 -19.44 -7.97 2.12
CA GLY A 203 -19.48 -8.46 3.49
C GLY A 203 -18.10 -8.40 4.12
N THR A 204 -18.04 -8.56 5.43
CA THR A 204 -16.79 -8.49 6.20
C THR A 204 -16.61 -9.74 7.07
N VAL A 205 -15.33 -10.06 7.36
CA VAL A 205 -14.96 -11.20 8.22
C VAL A 205 -15.29 -10.89 9.68
N GLU A 206 -14.91 -9.70 10.14
CA GLU A 206 -14.89 -9.37 11.58
C GLU A 206 -15.93 -8.30 12.00
N ALA A 207 -16.76 -7.79 11.06
CA ALA A 207 -17.69 -6.71 11.36
C ALA A 207 -18.99 -6.81 10.55
N THR A 208 -19.61 -5.66 10.26
CA THR A 208 -20.83 -5.55 9.43
C THR A 208 -20.57 -4.77 8.17
N PRO A 209 -21.19 -5.13 7.01
CA PRO A 209 -22.12 -6.25 6.82
C PRO A 209 -21.47 -7.62 7.04
N SER A 210 -22.15 -8.53 7.73
CA SER A 210 -21.66 -9.87 7.98
C SER A 210 -21.92 -10.81 6.79
N LEU A 211 -21.35 -12.03 6.84
CA LEU A 211 -21.68 -13.06 5.85
C LEU A 211 -23.17 -13.42 5.89
N GLU A 212 -23.80 -13.43 7.07
CA GLU A 212 -25.22 -13.69 7.24
C GLU A 212 -26.09 -12.63 6.53
N ASP A 213 -25.69 -11.35 6.61
CA ASP A 213 -26.37 -10.26 5.91
C ASP A 213 -26.27 -10.45 4.38
N VAL A 214 -25.12 -10.87 3.90
CA VAL A 214 -24.88 -11.20 2.49
C VAL A 214 -25.75 -12.39 2.07
N ILE A 215 -25.76 -13.49 2.82
CA ILE A 215 -26.58 -14.69 2.53
C ILE A 215 -28.07 -14.32 2.42
N LYS A 216 -28.55 -13.50 3.33
CA LYS A 216 -29.94 -13.00 3.28
C LYS A 216 -30.21 -12.28 1.96
N SER A 217 -29.35 -11.35 1.58
CA SER A 217 -29.50 -10.57 0.33
C SER A 217 -29.41 -11.46 -0.91
N LEU A 218 -28.53 -12.46 -0.92
CA LEU A 218 -28.38 -13.42 -2.01
C LEU A 218 -29.65 -14.27 -2.20
N LYS A 219 -30.29 -14.71 -1.10
CA LYS A 219 -31.55 -15.46 -1.13
C LYS A 219 -32.72 -14.61 -1.61
N GLU A 220 -32.81 -13.36 -1.16
CA GLU A 220 -33.82 -12.39 -1.61
C GLU A 220 -33.67 -12.10 -3.12
N GLY A 221 -32.46 -11.95 -3.62
CA GLY A 221 -32.14 -11.79 -5.04
C GLY A 221 -32.29 -13.08 -5.87
N LYS A 222 -32.52 -14.23 -5.24
CA LYS A 222 -32.70 -15.56 -5.89
C LYS A 222 -31.51 -15.99 -6.75
N TYR A 223 -30.30 -15.57 -6.37
CA TYR A 223 -29.07 -15.99 -7.04
C TYR A 223 -28.84 -17.50 -6.88
N LYS A 224 -28.12 -18.09 -7.81
CA LYS A 224 -27.73 -19.49 -7.81
C LYS A 224 -26.22 -19.68 -7.69
N LYS A 225 -25.49 -18.75 -8.24
CA LYS A 225 -24.02 -18.73 -8.23
C LYS A 225 -23.51 -17.50 -7.50
N VAL A 226 -22.44 -17.69 -6.74
CA VAL A 226 -21.71 -16.62 -6.03
C VAL A 226 -20.26 -16.67 -6.48
N VAL A 227 -19.74 -15.53 -6.90
CA VAL A 227 -18.29 -15.34 -7.13
C VAL A 227 -17.75 -14.53 -5.97
N LEU A 228 -16.80 -15.11 -5.23
CA LEU A 228 -16.14 -14.48 -4.09
C LEU A 228 -14.80 -13.89 -4.52
N GLN A 229 -14.54 -12.65 -4.11
CA GLN A 229 -13.25 -11.99 -4.29
C GLN A 229 -12.90 -11.16 -3.05
N PRO A 230 -11.61 -11.05 -2.65
CA PRO A 230 -11.25 -10.20 -1.53
C PRO A 230 -11.36 -8.71 -1.89
N LEU A 231 -11.96 -7.91 -0.98
CA LEU A 231 -11.93 -6.45 -0.98
C LEU A 231 -10.72 -6.00 -0.15
N MET A 232 -9.56 -6.48 -0.52
CA MET A 232 -8.29 -6.22 0.15
C MET A 232 -7.22 -5.98 -0.91
N VAL A 233 -6.22 -5.18 -0.57
CA VAL A 233 -5.11 -4.90 -1.50
C VAL A 233 -4.37 -6.18 -1.89
N VAL A 234 -4.24 -7.12 -0.96
CA VAL A 234 -3.56 -8.40 -1.15
C VAL A 234 -4.55 -9.57 -1.03
N ALA A 235 -4.36 -10.63 -1.80
CA ALA A 235 -4.99 -11.92 -1.54
C ALA A 235 -4.08 -12.71 -0.59
N GLY A 236 -4.19 -12.40 0.70
CA GLY A 236 -3.40 -12.97 1.78
C GLY A 236 -4.11 -14.11 2.51
N ASP A 237 -3.90 -14.18 3.83
CA ASP A 237 -4.41 -15.25 4.69
C ASP A 237 -5.94 -15.33 4.67
N HIS A 238 -6.62 -14.22 4.92
CA HIS A 238 -8.08 -14.15 4.88
C HIS A 238 -8.67 -14.62 3.54
N ALA A 239 -8.06 -14.24 2.41
CA ALA A 239 -8.56 -14.67 1.10
C ALA A 239 -8.35 -16.16 0.85
N ASN A 240 -7.25 -16.74 1.35
CA ASN A 240 -6.96 -18.16 1.13
C ASN A 240 -7.64 -19.09 2.13
N ASN A 241 -7.83 -18.65 3.38
CA ASN A 241 -8.40 -19.45 4.45
C ASN A 241 -9.86 -19.09 4.71
N ASP A 242 -10.16 -17.87 5.18
CA ASP A 242 -11.51 -17.49 5.59
C ASP A 242 -12.48 -17.40 4.39
N MET A 243 -11.99 -16.95 3.22
CA MET A 243 -12.83 -16.86 2.03
C MET A 243 -12.89 -18.18 1.26
N ALA A 244 -11.75 -18.71 0.82
CA ALA A 244 -11.64 -19.80 -0.15
C ALA A 244 -11.17 -21.12 0.43
N GLY A 245 -10.93 -21.20 1.74
CA GLY A 245 -10.50 -22.42 2.44
C GLY A 245 -11.53 -23.54 2.35
N ASP A 246 -11.08 -24.75 2.71
CA ASP A 246 -11.92 -25.96 2.72
C ASP A 246 -12.52 -26.25 4.11
N GLU A 247 -12.16 -25.46 5.13
CA GLU A 247 -12.68 -25.59 6.48
C GLU A 247 -14.17 -25.21 6.54
N ASP A 248 -14.89 -25.76 7.51
CA ASP A 248 -16.36 -25.64 7.62
C ASP A 248 -16.86 -24.21 7.84
N ASP A 249 -16.00 -23.33 8.36
CA ASP A 249 -16.25 -21.92 8.66
C ASP A 249 -15.81 -20.96 7.55
N SER A 250 -15.21 -21.47 6.48
CA SER A 250 -14.89 -20.61 5.33
C SER A 250 -16.15 -20.13 4.61
N TRP A 251 -16.11 -18.93 4.04
CA TRP A 251 -17.22 -18.37 3.26
C TRP A 251 -17.65 -19.28 2.12
N LYS A 252 -16.69 -19.88 1.41
CA LYS A 252 -16.96 -20.89 0.37
C LYS A 252 -17.77 -22.05 0.90
N SER A 253 -17.36 -22.65 2.02
CA SER A 253 -18.01 -23.80 2.62
C SER A 253 -19.41 -23.46 3.13
N ILE A 254 -19.57 -22.32 3.82
CA ILE A 254 -20.86 -21.84 4.33
C ILE A 254 -21.84 -21.60 3.18
N LEU A 255 -21.43 -20.83 2.16
CA LEU A 255 -22.28 -20.52 1.01
C LEU A 255 -22.66 -21.78 0.21
N THR A 256 -21.75 -22.74 0.10
CA THR A 256 -22.04 -24.04 -0.53
C THR A 256 -23.08 -24.82 0.26
N LYS A 257 -22.98 -24.84 1.60
CA LYS A 257 -24.00 -25.46 2.48
C LYS A 257 -25.37 -24.78 2.38
N GLU A 258 -25.37 -23.46 2.10
CA GLU A 258 -26.60 -22.67 1.86
C GLU A 258 -27.20 -22.90 0.46
N GLY A 259 -26.55 -23.72 -0.38
CA GLY A 259 -27.07 -24.17 -1.67
C GLY A 259 -26.64 -23.34 -2.87
N PHE A 260 -25.64 -22.49 -2.73
CA PHE A 260 -25.05 -21.74 -3.83
C PHE A 260 -23.92 -22.52 -4.54
N GLU A 261 -23.79 -22.34 -5.86
CA GLU A 261 -22.56 -22.65 -6.57
C GLU A 261 -21.55 -21.54 -6.25
N VAL A 262 -20.37 -21.88 -5.74
CA VAL A 262 -19.37 -20.90 -5.30
C VAL A 262 -18.10 -21.01 -6.14
N GLU A 263 -17.67 -19.87 -6.68
CA GLU A 263 -16.38 -19.69 -7.35
C GLU A 263 -15.56 -18.66 -6.58
N CYS A 264 -14.28 -18.97 -6.29
CA CYS A 264 -13.39 -18.06 -5.57
C CYS A 264 -12.31 -17.52 -6.51
N VAL A 265 -12.19 -16.19 -6.55
CA VAL A 265 -11.16 -15.46 -7.30
C VAL A 265 -10.16 -14.90 -6.31
N LEU A 266 -8.98 -15.53 -6.21
CA LEU A 266 -7.90 -15.13 -5.30
C LEU A 266 -7.04 -14.03 -5.93
N LYS A 267 -7.65 -12.87 -6.16
CA LYS A 267 -7.02 -11.70 -6.76
C LYS A 267 -7.15 -10.49 -5.82
N GLY A 268 -6.00 -9.98 -5.34
CA GLY A 268 -5.99 -8.77 -4.53
C GLY A 268 -6.19 -7.52 -5.39
N MET A 269 -6.83 -6.49 -4.82
CA MET A 269 -7.12 -5.24 -5.55
C MET A 269 -5.85 -4.55 -6.08
N GLY A 270 -4.69 -4.73 -5.41
CA GLY A 270 -3.42 -4.18 -5.87
C GLY A 270 -2.91 -4.74 -7.21
N GLU A 271 -3.52 -5.83 -7.73
CA GLU A 271 -3.25 -6.35 -9.07
C GLU A 271 -3.91 -5.50 -10.17
N LEU A 272 -4.88 -4.65 -9.82
CA LEU A 272 -5.62 -3.84 -10.78
C LEU A 272 -4.85 -2.55 -11.10
N ASP A 273 -4.59 -2.29 -12.38
CA ASP A 273 -3.95 -1.06 -12.83
C ASP A 273 -4.68 0.19 -12.33
N SER A 274 -6.02 0.16 -12.31
CA SER A 274 -6.85 1.25 -11.79
C SER A 274 -6.56 1.56 -10.32
N VAL A 275 -6.43 0.54 -9.48
CA VAL A 275 -6.10 0.69 -8.05
C VAL A 275 -4.68 1.21 -7.86
N GLN A 276 -3.71 0.72 -8.66
CA GLN A 276 -2.36 1.24 -8.67
C GLN A 276 -2.33 2.73 -9.02
N GLN A 277 -3.12 3.16 -10.02
CA GLN A 277 -3.23 4.57 -10.41
C GLN A 277 -3.94 5.43 -9.36
N MET A 278 -4.87 4.88 -8.58
CA MET A 278 -5.45 5.59 -7.43
C MET A 278 -4.37 5.93 -6.40
N TYR A 279 -3.52 4.98 -6.01
CA TYR A 279 -2.39 5.27 -5.11
C TYR A 279 -1.39 6.26 -5.71
N VAL A 280 -1.10 6.17 -7.01
CA VAL A 280 -0.26 7.17 -7.70
C VAL A 280 -0.89 8.57 -7.60
N SER A 281 -2.21 8.68 -7.72
CA SER A 281 -2.93 9.95 -7.58
C SER A 281 -2.88 10.47 -6.15
N HIS A 282 -2.98 9.59 -5.15
CA HIS A 282 -2.88 9.98 -3.74
C HIS A 282 -1.47 10.48 -3.37
N VAL A 283 -0.41 9.85 -3.90
CA VAL A 283 0.96 10.38 -3.79
C VAL A 283 1.06 11.77 -4.40
N GLN A 284 0.51 11.97 -5.62
CA GLN A 284 0.55 13.26 -6.29
C GLN A 284 -0.20 14.35 -5.50
N ASN A 285 -1.36 13.99 -4.93
CA ASN A 285 -2.13 14.92 -4.09
C ASN A 285 -1.34 15.30 -2.83
N ALA A 286 -0.73 14.32 -2.15
CA ALA A 286 0.10 14.58 -0.97
C ALA A 286 1.28 15.51 -1.27
N ILE A 287 1.95 15.33 -2.42
CA ILE A 287 3.02 16.22 -2.89
C ILE A 287 2.49 17.65 -3.13
N ASN A 288 1.34 17.77 -3.77
CA ASN A 288 0.73 19.06 -4.10
C ASN A 288 0.28 19.80 -2.82
N ASP A 289 -0.38 19.10 -1.90
CA ASP A 289 -0.93 19.66 -0.66
C ASP A 289 0.18 20.14 0.28
N ALA A 290 1.31 19.43 0.31
CA ALA A 290 2.49 19.83 1.05
C ALA A 290 3.37 20.87 0.31
N ALA A 291 2.96 21.30 -0.89
CA ALA A 291 3.71 22.23 -1.74
C ALA A 291 5.18 21.82 -1.98
N ILE A 292 5.43 20.53 -2.06
CA ILE A 292 6.78 19.98 -2.30
C ILE A 292 7.20 20.35 -3.73
N THR A 293 8.29 21.12 -3.85
CA THR A 293 8.83 21.55 -5.15
C THR A 293 10.21 20.94 -5.37
N PHE A 294 10.47 20.49 -6.58
CA PHE A 294 11.80 20.01 -6.98
C PHE A 294 12.52 21.16 -7.67
N GLY A 295 13.77 21.43 -7.23
CA GLY A 295 14.62 22.39 -7.93
C GLY A 295 14.74 22.02 -9.42
N LYS A 296 14.50 23.00 -10.30
CA LYS A 296 14.71 22.86 -11.74
C LYS A 296 16.18 22.90 -12.07
#